data_ce49db4ef894e5b172f512ed5cb19b8d
#
_entry.id   ce49db4ef894e5b172f512ed5cb19b8d
#
_cell.length_a   1.000
_cell.length_b   1.000
_cell.length_c   1.000
_cell.angle_alpha   90.00
_cell.angle_beta   90.00
_cell.angle_gamma   90.00
#
_symmetry.space_group_name_H-M   'P 1'
#
loop_
_entity.id
_entity.type
_entity.pdbx_description
1 polymer ?
#
loop_
_entity_poly.entity_id
_entity_poly.type
_entity_poly.pdbx_seq_one_letter_code
_entity_poly.pdbx_strand_id
1 'polypeptide(L)'
;GWDVGSPRGGFYSPWQNPNLASGPPGESLTLRLGWETADFIEAHKDKPFLAYLSFYTVHAPIQTTPKLWKKYREKAAAAGLAKERFIFDRRLCVRQVQDCPIYAGMVEAMDDAVGIVLKKLDELGIADNTIVCFTSDNGGVSSGDAYPTGNLPLRGGKGRQWEGGIREPFYLKAPGTTKAGSRSAVPVNGIDWYPTLLELAGVKIPKEQAVDGVSLVPLLK
;
A
#
# COMPACT_ATOMS: atom_id res chain seq x y z
N GLY A 1 -11.76 7.46 -2.69
CA GLY A 1 -12.11 8.48 -1.85
C GLY A 1 -11.68 9.88 -2.23
N TRP A 2 -12.15 10.42 -3.38
CA TRP A 2 -11.80 11.79 -3.79
C TRP A 2 -12.43 12.85 -2.90
N ASP A 3 -13.56 12.54 -2.29
CA ASP A 3 -14.39 13.52 -1.60
C ASP A 3 -14.26 13.47 -0.08
N VAL A 4 -13.54 12.52 0.45
CA VAL A 4 -13.40 12.33 1.91
C VAL A 4 -11.97 12.58 2.33
N GLY A 5 -11.50 13.80 2.09
CA GLY A 5 -10.23 14.25 2.65
C GLY A 5 -9.02 14.05 1.76
N SER A 6 -9.18 14.21 0.44
CA SER A 6 -8.01 14.52 -0.38
C SER A 6 -7.35 15.77 0.21
N PRO A 7 -6.11 15.68 0.71
CA PRO A 7 -5.52 16.81 1.41
C PRO A 7 -5.28 17.94 0.39
N ARG A 8 -6.02 19.03 0.55
CA ARG A 8 -5.65 20.26 -0.16
C ARG A 8 -4.29 20.68 0.38
N GLY A 9 -3.28 20.76 -0.47
CA GLY A 9 -1.91 21.05 -0.06
C GLY A 9 -0.98 19.84 0.00
N GLY A 10 -1.49 18.61 -0.19
CA GLY A 10 -0.67 17.41 -0.28
C GLY A 10 -0.67 16.55 1.00
N PHE A 11 0.43 15.80 1.22
CA PHE A 11 0.55 14.80 2.28
C PHE A 11 1.31 15.29 3.52
N TYR A 12 1.46 16.61 3.64
CA TYR A 12 2.07 17.24 4.81
C TYR A 12 1.17 18.30 5.41
N SER A 13 1.10 18.37 6.75
CA SER A 13 0.32 19.36 7.46
C SER A 13 0.76 20.80 7.13
N PRO A 14 -0.21 21.75 6.98
CA PRO A 14 -1.63 21.59 7.23
C PRO A 14 -2.37 20.92 6.07
N TRP A 15 -3.14 19.89 6.37
CA TRP A 15 -4.09 19.27 5.46
C TRP A 15 -5.52 19.69 5.79
N GLN A 16 -6.43 19.52 4.83
CA GLN A 16 -7.85 19.76 5.02
C GLN A 16 -8.60 18.44 4.98
N ASN A 17 -8.57 17.69 6.07
CA ASN A 17 -9.30 16.45 6.21
C ASN A 17 -10.48 16.69 7.18
N PRO A 18 -11.73 16.38 6.79
CA PRO A 18 -12.89 16.64 7.64
C PRO A 18 -12.90 15.81 8.92
N ASN A 19 -12.22 14.66 8.93
CA ASN A 19 -12.24 13.71 10.05
C ASN A 19 -10.91 13.64 10.80
N LEU A 20 -9.90 14.38 10.37
CA LEU A 20 -8.57 14.37 10.97
C LEU A 20 -8.03 15.80 11.08
N ALA A 21 -7.88 16.30 12.26
CA ALA A 21 -7.30 17.62 12.50
C ALA A 21 -5.84 17.68 12.02
N SER A 22 -5.46 18.81 11.43
CA SER A 22 -4.07 19.06 11.08
C SER A 22 -3.18 19.04 12.31
N GLY A 23 -2.06 18.36 12.20
CA GLY A 23 -1.01 18.39 13.20
C GLY A 23 -0.03 19.54 13.00
N PRO A 24 1.16 19.49 13.63
CA PRO A 24 2.20 20.48 13.45
C PRO A 24 2.60 20.67 11.98
N PRO A 25 3.02 21.87 11.56
CA PRO A 25 3.47 22.09 10.18
C PRO A 25 4.54 21.09 9.75
N GLY A 26 4.33 20.47 8.59
CA GLY A 26 5.24 19.46 8.04
C GLY A 26 5.05 18.04 8.58
N GLU A 27 4.09 17.78 9.45
CA GLU A 27 3.73 16.41 9.85
C GLU A 27 3.28 15.60 8.62
N SER A 28 3.75 14.36 8.50
CA SER A 28 3.38 13.46 7.42
C SER A 28 2.01 12.84 7.67
N LEU A 29 1.06 13.03 6.76
CA LEU A 29 -0.25 12.36 6.80
C LEU A 29 -0.11 10.83 6.77
N THR A 30 0.85 10.31 6.01
CA THR A 30 1.09 8.86 5.91
C THR A 30 1.47 8.27 7.26
N LEU A 31 2.40 8.90 7.98
CA LEU A 31 2.80 8.47 9.32
C LEU A 31 1.68 8.67 10.34
N ARG A 32 0.95 9.79 10.24
CA ARG A 32 -0.19 10.07 11.11
C ARG A 32 -1.26 8.99 10.99
N LEU A 33 -1.61 8.54 9.80
CA LEU A 33 -2.56 7.44 9.59
C LEU A 33 -2.06 6.12 10.22
N GLY A 34 -0.76 5.86 10.18
CA GLY A 34 -0.16 4.74 10.90
C GLY A 34 -0.37 4.82 12.41
N TRP A 35 -0.13 6.00 13.00
CA TRP A 35 -0.34 6.23 14.44
C TRP A 35 -1.81 6.14 14.84
N GLU A 36 -2.72 6.78 14.10
CA GLU A 36 -4.17 6.69 14.35
C GLU A 36 -4.67 5.24 14.28
N THR A 37 -4.11 4.44 13.36
CA THR A 37 -4.43 3.01 13.29
C THR A 37 -3.89 2.25 14.49
N ALA A 38 -2.67 2.55 14.93
CA ALA A 38 -2.08 1.93 16.11
C ALA A 38 -2.89 2.25 17.39
N ASP A 39 -3.33 3.49 17.56
CA ASP A 39 -4.16 3.93 18.66
C ASP A 39 -5.55 3.26 18.63
N PHE A 40 -6.15 3.13 17.44
CA PHE A 40 -7.39 2.39 17.26
C PHE A 40 -7.25 0.93 17.69
N ILE A 41 -6.17 0.26 17.27
CA ILE A 41 -5.90 -1.14 17.64
C ILE A 41 -5.74 -1.28 19.16
N GLU A 42 -5.00 -0.38 19.80
CA GLU A 42 -4.82 -0.38 21.26
C GLU A 42 -6.14 -0.22 22.00
N ALA A 43 -6.99 0.70 21.55
CA ALA A 43 -8.31 0.93 22.13
C ALA A 43 -9.29 -0.24 21.95
N HIS A 44 -9.01 -1.15 21.00
CA HIS A 44 -9.91 -2.25 20.65
C HIS A 44 -9.29 -3.66 20.86
N LYS A 45 -8.10 -3.76 21.44
CA LYS A 45 -7.32 -4.99 21.57
C LYS A 45 -8.06 -6.15 22.30
N ASP A 46 -9.01 -5.82 23.17
CA ASP A 46 -9.72 -6.82 24.02
C ASP A 46 -10.99 -7.38 23.33
N LYS A 47 -11.25 -7.02 22.07
CA LYS A 47 -12.40 -7.49 21.30
C LYS A 47 -12.05 -7.62 19.81
N PRO A 48 -12.83 -8.41 19.03
CA PRO A 48 -12.63 -8.45 17.58
C PRO A 48 -12.74 -7.06 16.94
N PHE A 49 -11.81 -6.75 16.06
CA PHE A 49 -11.81 -5.50 15.30
C PHE A 49 -11.44 -5.74 13.83
N LEU A 50 -11.83 -4.80 12.97
CA LEU A 50 -11.36 -4.66 11.62
C LEU A 50 -10.77 -3.25 11.45
N ALA A 51 -9.47 -3.18 11.12
CA ALA A 51 -8.81 -1.93 10.76
C ALA A 51 -8.51 -1.94 9.26
N TYR A 52 -9.04 -0.97 8.52
CA TYR A 52 -8.78 -0.76 7.10
C TYR A 52 -7.96 0.52 6.91
N LEU A 53 -6.63 0.36 6.84
CA LEU A 53 -5.70 1.46 6.63
C LEU A 53 -5.48 1.70 5.14
N SER A 54 -6.16 2.69 4.60
CA SER A 54 -6.05 3.09 3.21
C SER A 54 -5.12 4.29 3.08
N PHE A 55 -3.94 4.07 2.53
CA PHE A 55 -2.97 5.13 2.28
C PHE A 55 -3.32 5.96 1.03
N TYR A 56 -3.12 7.27 1.11
CA TYR A 56 -3.07 8.12 -0.08
C TYR A 56 -1.75 7.98 -0.84
N THR A 57 -0.69 7.66 -0.11
CA THR A 57 0.66 7.41 -0.62
C THR A 57 0.65 6.06 -1.36
N VAL A 58 1.18 5.99 -2.55
CA VAL A 58 2.13 6.89 -3.24
C VAL A 58 1.48 7.66 -4.40
N HIS A 59 0.19 7.99 -4.33
CA HIS A 59 -0.52 8.76 -5.36
C HIS A 59 0.01 10.19 -5.46
N ALA A 60 -0.22 10.84 -6.59
CA ALA A 60 0.05 12.27 -6.75
C ALA A 60 -0.85 13.12 -5.78
N PRO A 61 -0.35 14.29 -5.34
CA PRO A 61 0.93 14.91 -5.66
C PRO A 61 2.10 14.15 -5.03
N ILE A 62 3.16 13.89 -5.81
CA ILE A 62 4.35 13.24 -5.26
C ILE A 62 5.12 14.22 -4.39
N GLN A 63 5.30 13.87 -3.11
CA GLN A 63 5.92 14.73 -2.11
C GLN A 63 6.71 13.89 -1.12
N THR A 64 7.87 14.40 -0.69
CA THR A 64 8.66 13.77 0.36
C THR A 64 9.43 14.82 1.15
N THR A 65 10.02 14.43 2.28
CA THR A 65 10.84 15.35 3.08
C THR A 65 12.20 15.59 2.42
N PRO A 66 12.86 16.74 2.68
CA PRO A 66 14.22 17.00 2.21
C PRO A 66 15.22 15.91 2.62
N LYS A 67 15.04 15.32 3.80
CA LYS A 67 15.87 14.22 4.32
C LYS A 67 15.77 12.98 3.44
N LEU A 68 14.54 12.52 3.16
CA LEU A 68 14.31 11.34 2.34
C LEU A 68 14.68 11.56 0.88
N TRP A 69 14.39 12.76 0.35
CA TRP A 69 14.83 13.14 -0.98
C TRP A 69 16.34 13.05 -1.14
N LYS A 70 17.10 13.61 -0.19
CA LYS A 70 18.57 13.55 -0.19
C LYS A 70 19.05 12.10 -0.15
N LYS A 71 18.54 11.28 0.80
CA LYS A 71 18.88 9.85 0.95
C LYS A 71 18.73 9.10 -0.38
N TYR A 72 17.58 9.24 -1.03
CA TYR A 72 17.29 8.50 -2.25
C TYR A 72 17.97 9.06 -3.49
N ARG A 73 18.26 10.35 -3.53
CA ARG A 73 19.09 10.93 -4.58
C ARG A 73 20.53 10.40 -4.53
N GLU A 74 21.11 10.34 -3.35
CA GLU A 74 22.45 9.78 -3.14
C GLU A 74 22.48 8.28 -3.49
N LYS A 75 21.48 7.52 -3.05
CA LYS A 75 21.34 6.09 -3.38
C LYS A 75 21.20 5.84 -4.90
N ALA A 76 20.40 6.63 -5.58
CA ALA A 76 20.25 6.54 -7.03
C ALA A 76 21.55 6.90 -7.78
N ALA A 77 22.29 7.90 -7.31
CA ALA A 77 23.59 8.28 -7.88
C ALA A 77 24.63 7.16 -7.68
N ALA A 78 24.68 6.56 -6.50
CA ALA A 78 25.61 5.46 -6.19
C ALA A 78 25.30 4.17 -6.97
N ALA A 79 24.02 3.91 -7.26
CA ALA A 79 23.59 2.72 -8.03
C ALA A 79 23.94 2.81 -9.53
N GLY A 80 24.31 3.98 -10.03
CA GLY A 80 24.52 4.23 -11.44
C GLY A 80 23.19 4.23 -12.20
N LEU A 81 22.83 5.33 -12.83
CA LEU A 81 21.57 5.42 -13.58
C LEU A 81 21.72 4.73 -14.92
N ALA A 82 20.70 3.99 -15.35
CA ALA A 82 20.62 3.48 -16.72
C ALA A 82 20.65 4.65 -17.70
N LYS A 83 21.38 4.50 -18.82
CA LYS A 83 21.45 5.53 -19.87
C LYS A 83 20.08 5.83 -20.44
N GLU A 84 19.26 4.80 -20.65
CA GLU A 84 17.90 4.92 -21.13
C GLU A 84 16.91 4.79 -19.98
N ARG A 85 16.47 5.92 -19.46
CA ARG A 85 15.51 5.97 -18.36
C ARG A 85 14.07 5.86 -18.80
N PHE A 86 13.82 6.14 -20.08
CA PHE A 86 12.49 6.15 -20.69
C PHE A 86 12.55 5.50 -22.08
N ILE A 87 11.48 4.82 -22.44
CA ILE A 87 11.22 4.37 -23.80
C ILE A 87 9.87 4.89 -24.29
N PHE A 88 9.68 4.85 -25.61
CA PHE A 88 8.34 5.03 -26.17
C PHE A 88 7.71 3.65 -26.41
N ASP A 89 6.63 3.36 -25.69
CA ASP A 89 5.74 2.24 -25.98
C ASP A 89 4.51 2.81 -26.73
N ARG A 90 4.51 2.62 -28.07
CA ARG A 90 3.57 3.26 -29.00
C ARG A 90 3.70 4.78 -28.95
N ARG A 91 2.73 5.47 -28.32
CA ARG A 91 2.69 6.95 -28.20
C ARG A 91 2.99 7.44 -26.77
N LEU A 92 3.38 6.54 -25.90
CA LEU A 92 3.58 6.85 -24.49
C LEU A 92 5.06 6.79 -24.12
N CYS A 93 5.50 7.82 -23.45
CA CYS A 93 6.79 7.80 -22.76
C CYS A 93 6.65 6.98 -21.48
N VAL A 94 7.39 5.89 -21.34
CA VAL A 94 7.30 4.95 -20.23
C VAL A 94 8.62 4.87 -19.50
N ARG A 95 8.58 5.11 -18.19
CA ARG A 95 9.78 5.00 -17.34
C ARG A 95 10.22 3.55 -17.18
N GLN A 96 11.53 3.35 -17.30
CA GLN A 96 12.17 2.03 -17.23
C GLN A 96 12.94 1.83 -15.92
N VAL A 97 13.22 2.88 -15.17
CA VAL A 97 14.11 2.84 -14.01
C VAL A 97 13.39 3.41 -12.79
N GLN A 98 13.49 2.72 -11.66
CA GLN A 98 12.93 3.15 -10.37
C GLN A 98 13.92 4.06 -9.63
N ASP A 99 14.16 5.25 -10.15
CA ASP A 99 15.16 6.19 -9.67
C ASP A 99 14.61 7.58 -9.31
N CYS A 100 13.31 7.68 -9.02
CA CYS A 100 12.69 8.93 -8.57
C CYS A 100 12.84 9.08 -7.05
N PRO A 101 13.69 10.01 -6.56
CA PRO A 101 13.95 10.14 -5.12
C PRO A 101 12.72 10.53 -4.30
N ILE A 102 11.82 11.32 -4.89
CA ILE A 102 10.58 11.74 -4.23
C ILE A 102 9.69 10.53 -4.01
N TYR A 103 9.46 9.74 -5.06
CA TYR A 103 8.62 8.55 -4.98
C TYR A 103 9.18 7.50 -4.01
N ALA A 104 10.48 7.26 -4.06
CA ALA A 104 11.16 6.36 -3.12
C ALA A 104 11.01 6.81 -1.66
N GLY A 105 11.06 8.12 -1.40
CA GLY A 105 10.80 8.67 -0.06
C GLY A 105 9.35 8.51 0.38
N MET A 106 8.39 8.56 -0.55
CA MET A 106 6.98 8.24 -0.23
C MET A 106 6.80 6.76 0.13
N VAL A 107 7.45 5.87 -0.61
CA VAL A 107 7.42 4.42 -0.31
C VAL A 107 8.01 4.14 1.06
N GLU A 108 9.15 4.76 1.43
CA GLU A 108 9.72 4.62 2.77
C GLU A 108 8.76 5.11 3.85
N ALA A 109 8.13 6.28 3.66
CA ALA A 109 7.16 6.78 4.63
C ALA A 109 5.95 5.85 4.82
N MET A 110 5.53 5.16 3.76
CA MET A 110 4.47 4.14 3.84
C MET A 110 4.97 2.89 4.58
N ASP A 111 6.17 2.44 4.29
CA ASP A 111 6.81 1.30 4.98
C ASP A 111 6.95 1.58 6.49
N ASP A 112 7.42 2.78 6.86
CA ASP A 112 7.49 3.24 8.24
C ASP A 112 6.11 3.22 8.93
N ALA A 113 5.06 3.66 8.23
CA ALA A 113 3.70 3.66 8.76
C ALA A 113 3.16 2.23 8.96
N VAL A 114 3.44 1.32 8.04
CA VAL A 114 3.15 -0.12 8.22
C VAL A 114 3.93 -0.67 9.41
N GLY A 115 5.20 -0.31 9.53
CA GLY A 115 6.05 -0.67 10.66
C GLY A 115 5.49 -0.25 12.03
N ILE A 116 4.90 0.96 12.12
CA ILE A 116 4.22 1.45 13.32
C ILE A 116 3.08 0.50 13.72
N VAL A 117 2.25 0.11 12.77
CA VAL A 117 1.11 -0.78 13.02
C VAL A 117 1.57 -2.17 13.45
N LEU A 118 2.52 -2.77 12.73
CA LEU A 118 3.04 -4.09 13.05
C LEU A 118 3.69 -4.13 14.44
N LYS A 119 4.49 -3.12 14.75
CA LYS A 119 5.13 -2.98 16.06
C LYS A 119 4.09 -2.85 17.18
N LYS A 120 3.00 -2.11 16.97
CA LYS A 120 1.90 -2.00 17.95
C LYS A 120 1.25 -3.36 18.22
N LEU A 121 1.01 -4.19 17.18
CA LEU A 121 0.47 -5.53 17.35
C LEU A 121 1.38 -6.43 18.21
N ASP A 122 2.71 -6.32 17.99
CA ASP A 122 3.72 -7.05 18.76
C ASP A 122 3.76 -6.57 20.23
N GLU A 123 3.79 -5.25 20.45
CA GLU A 123 3.80 -4.64 21.80
C GLU A 123 2.57 -5.01 22.63
N LEU A 124 1.43 -5.15 21.98
CA LEU A 124 0.19 -5.57 22.63
C LEU A 124 0.07 -7.10 22.79
N GLY A 125 0.98 -7.88 22.24
CA GLY A 125 0.96 -9.35 22.30
C GLY A 125 -0.18 -9.99 21.51
N ILE A 126 -0.73 -9.31 20.51
CA ILE A 126 -1.86 -9.79 19.68
C ILE A 126 -1.47 -10.12 18.24
N ALA A 127 -0.20 -10.01 17.89
CA ALA A 127 0.28 -10.25 16.51
C ALA A 127 0.01 -11.67 16.01
N ASP A 128 -0.01 -12.67 16.92
CA ASP A 128 -0.28 -14.07 16.60
C ASP A 128 -1.79 -14.42 16.63
N ASN A 129 -2.64 -13.44 16.90
CA ASN A 129 -4.08 -13.53 16.80
C ASN A 129 -4.67 -12.47 15.85
N THR A 130 -3.84 -11.88 14.99
CA THR A 130 -4.27 -10.84 14.06
C THR A 130 -3.90 -11.21 12.62
N ILE A 131 -4.90 -11.20 11.75
CA ILE A 131 -4.72 -11.36 10.30
C ILE A 131 -4.23 -10.02 9.76
N VAL A 132 -3.14 -10.02 9.01
CA VAL A 132 -2.59 -8.83 8.37
C VAL A 132 -2.53 -9.04 6.88
N CYS A 133 -3.18 -8.15 6.13
CA CYS A 133 -3.16 -8.12 4.68
C CYS A 133 -2.54 -6.81 4.18
N PHE A 134 -1.69 -6.90 3.17
CA PHE A 134 -1.16 -5.74 2.46
C PHE A 134 -1.26 -5.93 0.96
N THR A 135 -1.79 -4.93 0.26
CA THR A 135 -1.88 -4.93 -1.20
C THR A 135 -1.88 -3.51 -1.75
N SER A 136 -1.79 -3.40 -3.08
CA SER A 136 -2.04 -2.16 -3.83
C SER A 136 -3.34 -2.30 -4.64
N ASP A 137 -3.95 -1.17 -4.98
CA ASP A 137 -5.16 -1.10 -5.81
C ASP A 137 -4.85 -1.19 -7.30
N ASN A 138 -3.65 -0.77 -7.71
CA ASN A 138 -3.15 -0.79 -9.09
C ASN A 138 -1.64 -0.58 -9.15
N GLY A 139 -1.05 -0.86 -10.30
CA GLY A 139 0.37 -0.68 -10.55
C GLY A 139 0.86 0.75 -10.49
N GLY A 140 2.16 0.91 -10.30
CA GLY A 140 2.80 2.21 -10.26
C GLY A 140 2.67 2.98 -11.58
N VAL A 141 2.62 4.31 -11.50
CA VAL A 141 2.50 5.19 -12.67
C VAL A 141 3.82 5.24 -13.42
N SER A 142 3.90 4.51 -14.54
CA SER A 142 5.07 4.48 -15.42
C SER A 142 4.97 5.42 -16.63
N SER A 143 3.76 5.95 -16.91
CA SER A 143 3.49 6.87 -18.01
C SER A 143 2.38 7.85 -17.62
N GLY A 144 2.48 9.11 -18.03
CA GLY A 144 1.57 10.19 -17.54
C GLY A 144 2.00 10.66 -16.14
N ASP A 145 1.18 11.42 -15.45
CA ASP A 145 1.30 11.92 -14.06
C ASP A 145 2.71 11.85 -13.42
N ALA A 146 3.64 12.71 -13.85
CA ALA A 146 5.01 12.81 -13.36
C ALA A 146 5.93 11.58 -13.59
N TYR A 147 5.46 10.46 -14.15
CA TYR A 147 6.25 9.24 -14.43
C TYR A 147 7.14 8.80 -13.25
N PRO A 148 6.60 8.61 -12.04
CA PRO A 148 7.45 8.49 -10.85
C PRO A 148 8.16 7.15 -10.74
N THR A 149 7.67 6.07 -11.37
CA THR A 149 8.23 4.73 -11.22
C THR A 149 8.18 3.91 -12.50
N GLY A 150 8.81 2.74 -12.50
CA GLY A 150 8.68 1.69 -13.52
C GLY A 150 8.24 0.39 -12.87
N ASN A 151 7.58 -0.48 -13.64
CA ASN A 151 7.05 -1.76 -13.14
C ASN A 151 7.77 -2.98 -13.73
N LEU A 152 8.92 -2.78 -14.37
CA LEU A 152 9.66 -3.87 -14.99
C LEU A 152 9.95 -5.03 -14.01
N PRO A 153 9.90 -6.28 -14.48
CA PRO A 153 9.72 -6.72 -15.87
C PRO A 153 8.27 -6.68 -16.39
N LEU A 154 7.31 -6.25 -15.56
CA LEU A 154 5.91 -6.17 -15.96
C LEU A 154 5.68 -4.95 -16.87
N ARG A 155 5.02 -5.19 -18.03
CA ARG A 155 4.72 -4.14 -18.99
C ARG A 155 3.64 -3.20 -18.47
N GLY A 156 3.79 -1.90 -18.75
CA GLY A 156 2.80 -0.89 -18.45
C GLY A 156 2.83 -0.42 -16.99
N GLY A 157 1.72 0.07 -16.51
CA GLY A 157 1.52 0.62 -15.19
C GLY A 157 0.07 1.08 -15.03
N LYS A 158 -0.20 1.85 -13.99
CA LYS A 158 -1.53 2.39 -13.67
C LYS A 158 -2.28 2.86 -14.92
N GLY A 159 -3.55 2.47 -15.02
CA GLY A 159 -4.42 2.80 -16.16
C GLY A 159 -4.18 1.96 -17.41
N ARG A 160 -3.36 0.91 -17.32
CA ARG A 160 -3.09 -0.03 -18.42
C ARG A 160 -3.53 -1.44 -18.05
N GLN A 161 -3.97 -2.19 -19.07
CA GLN A 161 -4.43 -3.58 -18.93
C GLN A 161 -3.29 -4.62 -18.93
N TRP A 162 -2.03 -4.16 -18.99
CA TRP A 162 -0.86 -5.01 -18.91
C TRP A 162 -0.54 -5.33 -17.45
N GLU A 163 0.20 -6.39 -17.21
CA GLU A 163 0.54 -6.86 -15.86
C GLU A 163 1.12 -5.76 -14.95
N GLY A 164 1.89 -4.83 -15.50
CA GLY A 164 2.39 -3.69 -14.70
C GLY A 164 1.31 -2.74 -14.17
N GLY A 165 0.08 -2.85 -14.66
CA GLY A 165 -1.05 -2.05 -14.19
C GLY A 165 -2.06 -2.82 -13.34
N ILE A 166 -2.06 -4.16 -13.41
CA ILE A 166 -3.08 -5.01 -12.79
C ILE A 166 -2.53 -6.15 -11.92
N ARG A 167 -1.22 -6.42 -11.97
CA ARG A 167 -0.57 -7.44 -11.15
C ARG A 167 0.15 -6.79 -9.98
N GLU A 168 -0.50 -6.82 -8.82
CA GLU A 168 -0.12 -6.09 -7.64
C GLU A 168 0.55 -6.98 -6.58
N PRO A 169 1.40 -6.42 -5.72
CA PRO A 169 1.86 -7.14 -4.56
C PRO A 169 0.69 -7.51 -3.66
N PHE A 170 0.69 -8.75 -3.17
CA PHE A 170 -0.28 -9.25 -2.24
C PHE A 170 0.43 -10.05 -1.15
N TYR A 171 0.29 -9.60 0.08
CA TYR A 171 0.86 -10.27 1.24
C TYR A 171 -0.23 -10.57 2.26
N LEU A 172 -0.22 -11.78 2.79
CA LEU A 172 -1.18 -12.22 3.80
C LEU A 172 -0.46 -12.97 4.91
N LYS A 173 -0.56 -12.48 6.14
CA LYS A 173 -0.25 -13.20 7.37
C LYS A 173 -1.57 -13.59 8.02
N ALA A 174 -1.87 -14.89 8.10
CA ALA A 174 -3.00 -15.44 8.84
C ALA A 174 -2.45 -16.50 9.82
N PRO A 175 -2.25 -16.14 11.10
CA PRO A 175 -1.66 -17.05 12.08
C PRO A 175 -2.41 -18.37 12.17
N GLY A 176 -1.68 -19.49 12.25
CA GLY A 176 -2.25 -20.83 12.24
C GLY A 176 -2.70 -21.35 10.85
N THR A 177 -2.73 -20.47 9.81
CA THR A 177 -3.13 -20.85 8.46
C THR A 177 -1.99 -20.68 7.44
N THR A 178 -1.32 -19.53 7.44
CA THR A 178 -0.24 -19.27 6.49
C THR A 178 1.12 -19.71 7.03
N LYS A 179 1.95 -20.29 6.16
CA LYS A 179 3.35 -20.60 6.47
C LYS A 179 4.23 -19.39 6.12
N ALA A 180 5.08 -18.97 7.05
CA ALA A 180 6.02 -17.88 6.84
C ALA A 180 6.94 -18.14 5.61
N GLY A 181 7.09 -17.14 4.75
CA GLY A 181 7.93 -17.23 3.55
C GLY A 181 7.35 -18.06 2.41
N SER A 182 6.14 -18.63 2.56
CA SER A 182 5.46 -19.33 1.46
C SER A 182 5.10 -18.37 0.33
N ARG A 183 5.03 -18.91 -0.90
CA ARG A 183 4.66 -18.17 -2.11
C ARG A 183 3.69 -18.99 -2.94
N SER A 184 2.74 -18.33 -3.58
CA SER A 184 1.84 -18.93 -4.55
C SER A 184 1.95 -18.18 -5.87
N ALA A 185 1.90 -18.91 -6.99
CA ALA A 185 1.82 -18.36 -8.34
C ALA A 185 0.38 -18.36 -8.88
N VAL A 186 -0.60 -18.80 -8.09
CA VAL A 186 -2.01 -18.77 -8.47
C VAL A 186 -2.47 -17.31 -8.54
N PRO A 187 -3.02 -16.86 -9.68
CA PRO A 187 -3.61 -15.53 -9.76
C PRO A 187 -4.81 -15.41 -8.81
N VAL A 188 -4.83 -14.32 -8.06
CA VAL A 188 -5.94 -13.96 -7.15
C VAL A 188 -6.47 -12.59 -7.51
N ASN A 189 -7.70 -12.30 -7.14
CA ASN A 189 -8.36 -11.04 -7.46
C ASN A 189 -8.79 -10.31 -6.18
N GLY A 190 -8.92 -8.99 -6.26
CA GLY A 190 -9.40 -8.17 -5.13
C GLY A 190 -10.78 -8.57 -4.60
N ILE A 191 -11.65 -9.15 -5.43
CA ILE A 191 -12.95 -9.68 -5.00
C ILE A 191 -12.86 -10.92 -4.10
N ASP A 192 -11.69 -11.62 -4.10
CA ASP A 192 -11.47 -12.83 -3.29
C ASP A 192 -11.18 -12.46 -1.81
N TRP A 193 -10.90 -11.20 -1.52
CA TRP A 193 -10.59 -10.75 -0.16
C TRP A 193 -11.76 -10.91 0.78
N TYR A 194 -12.94 -10.47 0.36
CA TYR A 194 -14.12 -10.48 1.20
C TYR A 194 -14.45 -11.90 1.71
N PRO A 195 -14.66 -12.90 0.83
CA PRO A 195 -14.92 -14.26 1.30
C PRO A 195 -13.76 -14.87 2.08
N THR A 196 -12.50 -14.54 1.74
CA THR A 196 -11.32 -15.04 2.47
C THR A 196 -11.25 -14.51 3.89
N LEU A 197 -11.43 -13.21 4.08
CA LEU A 197 -11.37 -12.60 5.40
C LEU A 197 -12.51 -13.07 6.30
N LEU A 198 -13.71 -13.23 5.74
CA LEU A 198 -14.85 -13.76 6.49
C LEU A 198 -14.60 -15.21 6.93
N GLU A 199 -14.09 -16.07 6.03
CA GLU A 199 -13.77 -17.46 6.38
C GLU A 199 -12.69 -17.54 7.47
N LEU A 200 -11.61 -16.76 7.33
CA LEU A 200 -10.53 -16.69 8.33
C LEU A 200 -11.02 -16.16 9.67
N ALA A 201 -11.99 -15.25 9.68
CA ALA A 201 -12.62 -14.72 10.89
C ALA A 201 -13.73 -15.63 11.46
N GLY A 202 -14.05 -16.75 10.82
CA GLY A 202 -15.14 -17.64 11.22
C GLY A 202 -16.54 -17.05 11.02
N VAL A 203 -16.67 -16.03 10.16
CA VAL A 203 -17.92 -15.33 9.86
C VAL A 203 -18.56 -15.94 8.62
N LYS A 204 -19.84 -16.29 8.69
CA LYS A 204 -20.58 -16.82 7.54
C LYS A 204 -21.06 -15.68 6.63
N ILE A 205 -20.90 -15.85 5.33
CA ILE A 205 -21.52 -14.97 4.33
C ILE A 205 -23.04 -15.18 4.38
N PRO A 206 -23.84 -14.11 4.50
CA PRO A 206 -25.30 -14.22 4.41
C PRO A 206 -25.73 -14.88 3.09
N LYS A 207 -26.73 -15.78 3.16
CA LYS A 207 -27.16 -16.57 1.98
C LYS A 207 -27.71 -15.71 0.86
N GLU A 208 -28.28 -14.58 1.21
CA GLU A 208 -28.87 -13.59 0.29
C GLU A 208 -27.84 -12.68 -0.37
N GLN A 209 -26.59 -12.72 0.10
CA GLN A 209 -25.51 -11.90 -0.46
C GLN A 209 -24.81 -12.64 -1.60
N ALA A 210 -24.93 -12.10 -2.80
CA ALA A 210 -24.15 -12.56 -3.96
C ALA A 210 -22.67 -12.17 -3.78
N VAL A 211 -21.76 -13.12 -3.95
CA VAL A 211 -20.32 -12.93 -3.87
C VAL A 211 -19.68 -13.55 -5.10
N ASP A 212 -18.99 -12.73 -5.90
CA ASP A 212 -18.32 -13.18 -7.13
C ASP A 212 -16.94 -13.79 -6.86
N GLY A 213 -16.31 -13.42 -5.74
CA GLY A 213 -15.00 -13.91 -5.32
C GLY A 213 -15.08 -15.29 -4.67
N VAL A 214 -13.91 -15.93 -4.56
CA VAL A 214 -13.74 -17.22 -3.88
C VAL A 214 -12.81 -17.07 -2.69
N SER A 215 -13.02 -17.91 -1.65
CA SER A 215 -12.09 -17.92 -0.51
C SER A 215 -10.73 -18.48 -0.92
N LEU A 216 -9.67 -17.79 -0.54
CA LEU A 216 -8.28 -18.20 -0.73
C LEU A 216 -7.78 -19.15 0.37
N VAL A 217 -8.57 -19.45 1.40
CA VAL A 217 -8.15 -20.31 2.52
C VAL A 217 -7.63 -21.67 2.05
N PRO A 218 -8.22 -22.35 1.05
CA PRO A 218 -7.66 -23.59 0.52
C PRO A 218 -6.28 -23.44 -0.10
N LEU A 219 -5.93 -22.26 -0.59
CA LEU A 219 -4.61 -21.95 -1.18
C LEU A 219 -3.56 -21.63 -0.11
N LEU A 220 -3.99 -21.24 1.10
CA LEU A 220 -3.12 -20.80 2.19
C LEU A 220 -2.62 -21.95 3.07
N LYS A 221 -3.25 -23.11 3.00
CA LYS A 221 -2.90 -24.35 3.72
C LYS A 221 -1.87 -25.16 2.96
#